data_df3a545b3bd15c0eb5611ee512b7ceeb
#
_entry.id   df3a545b3bd15c0eb5611ee512b7ceeb
#
_cell.length_a   1.000
_cell.length_b   1.000
_cell.length_c   1.000
_cell.angle_alpha   90.00
_cell.angle_beta   90.00
_cell.angle_gamma   90.00
#
_symmetry.space_group_name_H-M   'P 1'
#
loop_
_entity.id
_entity.type
_entity.pdbx_description
1 polymer ?
#
loop_
_entity_poly.entity_id
_entity_poly.type
_entity_poly.pdbx_seq_one_letter_code
_entity_poly.pdbx_strand_id
1 'polypeptide(L)'
;MSYIVPLSFRRFILNCIGVKVKGVVHGHCTILTRKLFLAEGSFINRNCFIDNNALVEIGCNCSVGYNVVFITSNHSMNSSDKRGGQLKPLPIVIKDGCWIGANVTILPGTIIEEGCVIAAGSVVKGVCKINCLYAGVPAKKIKDLESC
;
A
#
# COMPACT_ATOMS: atom_id res chain seq x y z
N MET A 1 -3.17 -15.81 -10.51
CA MET A 1 -4.25 -15.49 -11.49
C MET A 1 -3.61 -15.07 -12.79
N SER A 2 -3.86 -15.81 -13.89
CA SER A 2 -3.13 -15.66 -15.15
C SER A 2 -3.45 -14.35 -15.89
N TYR A 3 -2.63 -14.00 -16.89
CA TYR A 3 -2.78 -12.82 -17.75
C TYR A 3 -4.11 -12.77 -18.56
N ILE A 4 -4.85 -13.88 -18.59
CA ILE A 4 -6.04 -14.08 -19.42
C ILE A 4 -7.33 -13.50 -18.79
N VAL A 5 -7.33 -13.20 -17.47
CA VAL A 5 -8.53 -12.70 -16.80
C VAL A 5 -8.65 -11.18 -16.99
N PRO A 6 -9.72 -10.68 -17.65
CA PRO A 6 -9.96 -9.25 -17.81
C PRO A 6 -9.99 -8.50 -16.48
N LEU A 7 -9.48 -7.25 -16.45
CA LEU A 7 -9.38 -6.45 -15.23
C LEU A 7 -10.76 -6.19 -14.58
N SER A 8 -11.79 -5.97 -15.41
CA SER A 8 -13.18 -5.81 -14.94
C SER A 8 -13.68 -7.05 -14.19
N PHE A 9 -13.35 -8.24 -14.70
CA PHE A 9 -13.75 -9.51 -14.09
C PHE A 9 -12.98 -9.76 -12.78
N ARG A 10 -11.70 -9.37 -12.71
CA ARG A 10 -10.93 -9.43 -11.46
C ARG A 10 -11.55 -8.55 -10.37
N ARG A 11 -11.90 -7.31 -10.72
CA ARG A 11 -12.59 -6.39 -9.80
C ARG A 11 -13.90 -6.98 -9.32
N PHE A 12 -14.69 -7.57 -10.20
CA PHE A 12 -15.94 -8.24 -9.84
C PHE A 12 -15.70 -9.36 -8.83
N ILE A 13 -14.75 -10.28 -9.10
CA ILE A 13 -14.40 -11.39 -8.18
C ILE A 13 -13.98 -10.85 -6.82
N LEU A 14 -13.07 -9.86 -6.76
CA LEU A 14 -12.60 -9.27 -5.51
C LEU A 14 -13.75 -8.71 -4.68
N ASN A 15 -14.69 -8.00 -5.32
CA ASN A 15 -15.86 -7.47 -4.64
C ASN A 15 -16.81 -8.58 -4.16
N CYS A 16 -17.01 -9.64 -4.94
CA CYS A 16 -17.82 -10.79 -4.55
C CYS A 16 -17.29 -11.50 -3.29
N ILE A 17 -15.97 -11.58 -3.13
CA ILE A 17 -15.35 -12.15 -1.93
C ILE A 17 -15.22 -11.14 -0.78
N GLY A 18 -15.72 -9.90 -0.94
CA GLY A 18 -15.81 -8.88 0.10
C GLY A 18 -14.60 -7.93 0.20
N VAL A 19 -13.69 -7.92 -0.79
CA VAL A 19 -12.65 -6.89 -0.91
C VAL A 19 -13.26 -5.67 -1.61
N LYS A 20 -13.13 -4.49 -1.03
CA LYS A 20 -13.76 -3.26 -1.56
C LYS A 20 -12.86 -2.60 -2.61
N VAL A 21 -13.02 -2.94 -3.87
CA VAL A 21 -12.22 -2.43 -4.98
C VAL A 21 -13.09 -1.67 -5.98
N LYS A 22 -12.88 -0.35 -6.10
CA LYS A 22 -13.46 0.50 -7.16
C LYS A 22 -12.46 0.73 -8.29
N GLY A 23 -11.18 0.74 -7.99
CA GLY A 23 -10.06 0.87 -8.93
C GLY A 23 -9.68 -0.44 -9.62
N VAL A 24 -8.41 -0.57 -9.99
CA VAL A 24 -7.86 -1.72 -10.73
C VAL A 24 -6.77 -2.42 -9.93
N VAL A 25 -6.87 -3.75 -9.78
CA VAL A 25 -5.79 -4.59 -9.26
C VAL A 25 -5.28 -5.49 -10.37
N HIS A 26 -4.02 -5.31 -10.77
CA HIS A 26 -3.37 -6.12 -11.80
C HIS A 26 -3.03 -7.54 -11.31
N GLY A 27 -2.57 -8.39 -12.22
CA GLY A 27 -2.29 -9.80 -11.94
C GLY A 27 -1.15 -10.06 -10.99
N HIS A 28 -1.10 -11.28 -10.46
CA HIS A 28 -0.05 -11.76 -9.54
C HIS A 28 0.09 -10.98 -8.23
N CYS A 29 -0.94 -10.22 -7.83
CA CYS A 29 -1.00 -9.62 -6.50
C CYS A 29 -1.51 -10.65 -5.49
N THR A 30 -0.86 -10.69 -4.32
CA THR A 30 -1.31 -11.48 -3.16
C THR A 30 -2.02 -10.57 -2.18
N ILE A 31 -3.25 -10.90 -1.81
CA ILE A 31 -4.07 -10.18 -0.82
C ILE A 31 -4.47 -11.19 0.24
N LEU A 32 -3.97 -11.03 1.48
CA LEU A 32 -4.15 -12.05 2.52
C LEU A 32 -5.54 -12.06 3.15
N THR A 33 -6.17 -10.88 3.28
CA THR A 33 -7.50 -10.75 3.90
C THR A 33 -8.41 -9.83 3.08
N ARG A 34 -9.64 -9.62 3.56
CA ARG A 34 -10.61 -8.71 2.90
C ARG A 34 -10.43 -7.23 3.27
N LYS A 35 -9.49 -6.89 4.15
CA LYS A 35 -9.29 -5.54 4.66
C LYS A 35 -8.47 -4.68 3.69
N LEU A 36 -8.94 -4.55 2.46
CA LEU A 36 -8.41 -3.66 1.43
C LEU A 36 -9.54 -2.80 0.89
N PHE A 37 -9.33 -1.49 0.88
CA PHE A 37 -10.13 -0.52 0.15
C PHE A 37 -9.28 0.16 -0.91
N LEU A 38 -9.71 0.11 -2.16
CA LEU A 38 -9.09 0.79 -3.30
C LEU A 38 -10.13 1.68 -3.98
N ALA A 39 -9.93 2.98 -3.92
CA ALA A 39 -10.86 3.96 -4.46
C ALA A 39 -10.78 4.08 -5.99
N GLU A 40 -11.67 4.89 -6.56
CA GLU A 40 -11.81 5.09 -8.00
C GLU A 40 -10.60 5.81 -8.59
N GLY A 41 -10.28 5.51 -9.86
CA GLY A 41 -9.12 6.08 -10.57
C GLY A 41 -7.78 5.50 -10.14
N SER A 42 -7.74 4.69 -9.07
CA SER A 42 -6.51 4.11 -8.52
C SER A 42 -6.21 2.74 -9.09
N PHE A 43 -4.92 2.39 -9.15
CA PHE A 43 -4.51 1.05 -9.52
C PHE A 43 -3.35 0.53 -8.67
N ILE A 44 -3.33 -0.79 -8.48
CA ILE A 44 -2.21 -1.56 -7.92
C ILE A 44 -1.63 -2.39 -9.05
N ASN A 45 -0.35 -2.19 -9.34
CA ASN A 45 0.34 -2.90 -10.40
C ASN A 45 0.68 -4.35 -10.01
N ARG A 46 1.35 -5.07 -10.89
CA ARG A 46 1.61 -6.52 -10.75
C ARG A 46 2.58 -6.84 -9.63
N ASN A 47 2.47 -8.07 -9.12
CA ASN A 47 3.37 -8.68 -8.14
C ASN A 47 3.41 -7.95 -6.78
N CYS A 48 2.38 -7.19 -6.44
CA CYS A 48 2.29 -6.57 -5.13
C CYS A 48 1.86 -7.58 -4.07
N PHE A 49 2.42 -7.45 -2.87
CA PHE A 49 2.07 -8.25 -1.71
C PHE A 49 1.38 -7.37 -0.67
N ILE A 50 0.18 -7.75 -0.26
CA ILE A 50 -0.66 -6.97 0.64
C ILE A 50 -0.96 -7.84 1.87
N ASP A 51 -0.08 -7.71 2.89
CA ASP A 51 -0.36 -8.21 4.23
C ASP A 51 -1.30 -7.22 4.93
N ASN A 52 -2.58 -7.49 4.82
CA ASN A 52 -3.65 -6.64 5.31
C ASN A 52 -4.38 -7.24 6.52
N ASN A 53 -3.63 -7.64 7.56
CA ASN A 53 -4.18 -8.03 8.85
C ASN A 53 -4.92 -6.85 9.54
N ALA A 54 -4.46 -5.59 9.31
CA ALA A 54 -5.25 -4.38 9.49
C ALA A 54 -5.69 -3.81 8.13
N LEU A 55 -6.48 -2.73 8.11
CA LEU A 55 -6.96 -2.09 6.88
C LEU A 55 -5.79 -1.50 6.08
N VAL A 56 -5.78 -1.77 4.78
CA VAL A 56 -5.04 -0.99 3.78
C VAL A 56 -6.05 -0.16 3.00
N GLU A 57 -5.96 1.15 3.12
CA GLU A 57 -6.83 2.11 2.45
C GLU A 57 -6.01 2.91 1.42
N ILE A 58 -6.50 2.93 0.18
CA ILE A 58 -5.89 3.68 -0.93
C ILE A 58 -6.97 4.57 -1.53
N GLY A 59 -6.74 5.86 -1.48
CA GLY A 59 -7.61 6.93 -1.97
C GLY A 59 -7.77 6.94 -3.49
N CYS A 60 -8.38 8.01 -4.01
CA CYS A 60 -8.65 8.17 -5.43
C CYS A 60 -7.39 8.56 -6.22
N ASN A 61 -7.35 8.17 -7.49
CA ASN A 61 -6.30 8.57 -8.45
C ASN A 61 -4.87 8.25 -8.01
N CYS A 62 -4.68 7.17 -7.22
CA CYS A 62 -3.38 6.70 -6.79
C CYS A 62 -2.77 5.71 -7.78
N SER A 63 -1.45 5.83 -7.98
CA SER A 63 -0.67 4.93 -8.82
C SER A 63 0.29 4.12 -7.97
N VAL A 64 0.07 2.81 -7.84
CA VAL A 64 0.96 1.90 -7.13
C VAL A 64 1.77 1.08 -8.12
N GLY A 65 3.09 1.20 -8.04
CA GLY A 65 4.07 0.54 -8.90
C GLY A 65 4.13 -0.98 -8.74
N TYR A 66 5.07 -1.60 -9.46
CA TYR A 66 5.30 -3.04 -9.40
C TYR A 66 5.98 -3.46 -8.08
N ASN A 67 5.72 -4.69 -7.63
CA ASN A 67 6.41 -5.31 -6.49
C ASN A 67 6.33 -4.50 -5.19
N VAL A 68 5.30 -3.70 -5.01
CA VAL A 68 5.10 -2.96 -3.76
C VAL A 68 4.61 -3.91 -2.68
N VAL A 69 5.19 -3.77 -1.49
CA VAL A 69 4.86 -4.58 -0.32
C VAL A 69 4.18 -3.71 0.74
N PHE A 70 2.96 -4.06 1.11
CA PHE A 70 2.21 -3.45 2.20
C PHE A 70 2.26 -4.38 3.40
N ILE A 71 2.79 -3.91 4.52
CA ILE A 71 2.89 -4.69 5.75
C ILE A 71 2.08 -3.99 6.83
N THR A 72 0.95 -4.57 7.21
CA THR A 72 0.19 -4.08 8.37
C THR A 72 0.52 -4.83 9.65
N SER A 73 1.07 -6.04 9.53
CA SER A 73 1.46 -6.86 10.67
C SER A 73 2.62 -6.23 11.44
N ASN A 74 2.46 -6.17 12.75
CA ASN A 74 3.49 -5.74 13.69
C ASN A 74 3.38 -6.60 14.94
N HIS A 75 4.45 -6.66 15.72
CA HIS A 75 4.51 -7.42 16.96
C HIS A 75 4.98 -6.54 18.12
N SER A 76 4.48 -6.81 19.32
CA SER A 76 5.12 -6.26 20.52
C SER A 76 6.54 -6.81 20.65
N MET A 77 7.47 -5.99 21.11
CA MET A 77 8.81 -6.47 21.47
C MET A 77 8.78 -7.09 22.86
N ASN A 78 9.18 -8.35 22.95
CA ASN A 78 9.31 -9.09 24.19
C ASN A 78 10.80 -9.20 24.62
N SER A 79 11.08 -10.10 25.58
CA SER A 79 12.43 -10.42 26.07
C SER A 79 13.35 -11.00 24.98
N SER A 80 14.64 -11.07 25.25
CA SER A 80 15.66 -11.48 24.28
C SER A 80 15.54 -12.90 23.76
N ASP A 81 14.90 -13.77 24.50
CA ASP A 81 14.64 -15.17 24.15
C ASP A 81 13.52 -15.34 23.09
N LYS A 82 12.60 -14.35 23.01
CA LYS A 82 11.54 -14.32 21.99
C LYS A 82 11.08 -12.89 21.71
N ARG A 83 11.79 -12.19 20.81
CA ARG A 83 11.50 -10.78 20.45
C ARG A 83 10.12 -10.54 19.82
N GLY A 84 9.69 -11.44 18.95
CA GLY A 84 8.36 -11.37 18.33
C GLY A 84 7.27 -11.80 19.30
N GLY A 85 6.61 -10.83 19.94
CA GLY A 85 5.52 -11.05 20.87
C GLY A 85 4.15 -11.09 20.20
N GLN A 86 3.15 -10.56 20.90
CA GLN A 86 1.77 -10.53 20.42
C GLN A 86 1.63 -9.72 19.12
N LEU A 87 0.86 -10.24 18.17
CA LEU A 87 0.53 -9.55 16.91
C LEU A 87 -0.27 -8.27 17.22
N LYS A 88 0.22 -7.13 16.72
CA LYS A 88 -0.41 -5.80 16.84
C LYS A 88 -0.43 -5.12 15.47
N PRO A 89 -1.35 -5.50 14.57
CA PRO A 89 -1.39 -4.92 13.23
C PRO A 89 -1.85 -3.46 13.29
N LEU A 90 -1.25 -2.61 12.44
CA LEU A 90 -1.59 -1.20 12.31
C LEU A 90 -2.00 -0.90 10.86
N PRO A 91 -3.04 -0.08 10.63
CA PRO A 91 -3.52 0.23 9.29
C PRO A 91 -2.49 1.03 8.48
N ILE A 92 -2.60 0.92 7.16
CA ILE A 92 -1.90 1.78 6.19
C ILE A 92 -2.93 2.61 5.48
N VAL A 93 -2.69 3.93 5.38
CA VAL A 93 -3.55 4.88 4.70
C VAL A 93 -2.74 5.64 3.65
N ILE A 94 -3.18 5.56 2.40
CA ILE A 94 -2.65 6.36 1.28
C ILE A 94 -3.81 7.26 0.82
N LYS A 95 -3.61 8.57 0.92
CA LYS A 95 -4.60 9.56 0.50
C LYS A 95 -4.59 9.73 -1.02
N ASP A 96 -5.42 10.63 -1.52
CA ASP A 96 -5.66 10.82 -2.94
C ASP A 96 -4.42 11.31 -3.71
N GLY A 97 -4.32 10.95 -4.99
CA GLY A 97 -3.33 11.48 -5.92
C GLY A 97 -1.90 11.03 -5.68
N CYS A 98 -1.65 10.02 -4.86
CA CYS A 98 -0.31 9.55 -4.54
C CYS A 98 0.29 8.67 -5.63
N TRP A 99 1.60 8.80 -5.83
CA TRP A 99 2.39 7.91 -6.67
C TRP A 99 3.41 7.12 -5.85
N ILE A 100 3.23 5.81 -5.77
CA ILE A 100 4.13 4.88 -5.09
C ILE A 100 4.99 4.19 -6.15
N GLY A 101 6.29 4.40 -6.10
CA GLY A 101 7.27 3.80 -7.01
C GLY A 101 7.35 2.27 -6.86
N ALA A 102 8.01 1.62 -7.81
CA ALA A 102 8.22 0.16 -7.76
C ALA A 102 9.13 -0.26 -6.59
N ASN A 103 8.95 -1.49 -6.10
CA ASN A 103 9.74 -2.09 -5.00
C ASN A 103 9.71 -1.28 -3.69
N VAL A 104 8.67 -0.48 -3.46
CA VAL A 104 8.48 0.23 -2.19
C VAL A 104 7.93 -0.73 -1.15
N THR A 105 8.44 -0.64 0.08
CA THR A 105 7.88 -1.31 1.25
C THR A 105 7.22 -0.30 2.16
N ILE A 106 5.94 -0.50 2.47
CA ILE A 106 5.14 0.37 3.35
C ILE A 106 4.90 -0.36 4.65
N LEU A 107 5.39 0.22 5.76
CA LEU A 107 5.39 -0.39 7.08
C LEU A 107 4.11 -0.10 7.87
N PRO A 108 3.81 -0.87 8.92
CA PRO A 108 2.60 -0.73 9.73
C PRO A 108 2.42 0.69 10.29
N GLY A 109 1.20 1.21 10.24
CA GLY A 109 0.84 2.54 10.75
C GLY A 109 1.26 3.70 9.86
N THR A 110 1.69 3.45 8.62
CA THR A 110 2.08 4.50 7.67
C THR A 110 0.86 5.27 7.16
N ILE A 111 0.98 6.59 7.14
CA ILE A 111 0.03 7.51 6.49
C ILE A 111 0.79 8.28 5.42
N ILE A 112 0.34 8.19 4.18
CA ILE A 112 0.86 8.97 3.05
C ILE A 112 -0.23 9.98 2.69
N GLU A 113 0.03 11.26 2.96
CA GLU A 113 -0.93 12.35 2.70
C GLU A 113 -1.03 12.63 1.20
N GLU A 114 -2.00 13.47 0.79
CA GLU A 114 -2.38 13.71 -0.59
C GLU A 114 -1.20 14.16 -1.46
N GLY A 115 -1.20 13.77 -2.73
CA GLY A 115 -0.24 14.23 -3.74
C GLY A 115 1.22 13.84 -3.49
N CYS A 116 1.48 12.90 -2.57
CA CYS A 116 2.83 12.43 -2.29
C CYS A 116 3.39 11.55 -3.40
N VAL A 117 4.69 11.63 -3.62
CA VAL A 117 5.46 10.70 -4.43
C VAL A 117 6.45 9.95 -3.54
N ILE A 118 6.41 8.62 -3.62
CA ILE A 118 7.39 7.74 -2.96
C ILE A 118 8.30 7.15 -4.04
N ALA A 119 9.58 7.45 -3.98
CA ALA A 119 10.57 6.95 -4.93
C ALA A 119 10.71 5.44 -4.84
N ALA A 120 11.02 4.80 -5.96
CA ALA A 120 11.23 3.35 -6.05
C ALA A 120 12.29 2.85 -5.06
N GLY A 121 12.08 1.63 -4.52
CA GLY A 121 12.99 0.99 -3.58
C GLY A 121 12.97 1.57 -2.15
N SER A 122 12.09 2.50 -1.85
CA SER A 122 12.02 3.12 -0.52
C SER A 122 11.33 2.22 0.51
N VAL A 123 11.70 2.40 1.79
CA VAL A 123 11.01 1.81 2.95
C VAL A 123 10.34 2.92 3.74
N VAL A 124 9.02 2.96 3.74
CA VAL A 124 8.22 4.06 4.28
C VAL A 124 7.64 3.69 5.64
N LYS A 125 7.75 4.61 6.62
CA LYS A 125 7.13 4.51 7.94
C LYS A 125 6.69 5.87 8.46
N GLY A 126 5.65 5.89 9.28
CA GLY A 126 5.13 7.12 9.89
C GLY A 126 4.32 7.97 8.89
N VAL A 127 4.40 9.28 9.00
CA VAL A 127 3.59 10.20 8.20
C VAL A 127 4.41 10.87 7.11
N CYS A 128 4.00 10.69 5.86
CA CYS A 128 4.49 11.47 4.72
C CYS A 128 3.54 12.66 4.50
N LYS A 129 4.07 13.87 4.61
CA LYS A 129 3.29 15.12 4.52
C LYS A 129 2.88 15.41 3.08
N ILE A 130 1.73 16.07 2.95
CA ILE A 130 1.09 16.46 1.69
C ILE A 130 2.06 17.05 0.66
N ASN A 131 1.88 16.70 -0.61
CA ASN A 131 2.63 17.25 -1.75
C ASN A 131 4.16 17.20 -1.55
N CYS A 132 4.70 16.04 -1.14
CA CYS A 132 6.12 15.86 -0.94
C CYS A 132 6.67 14.62 -1.64
N LEU A 133 7.93 14.69 -2.08
CA LEU A 133 8.71 13.54 -2.52
C LEU A 133 9.48 12.94 -1.34
N TYR A 134 9.32 11.64 -1.14
CA TYR A 134 10.05 10.84 -0.16
C TYR A 134 10.91 9.78 -0.85
N ALA A 135 12.12 9.52 -0.35
CA ALA A 135 13.01 8.49 -0.87
C ALA A 135 13.91 7.90 0.22
N GLY A 136 14.39 6.68 0.00
CA GLY A 136 15.44 6.02 0.80
C GLY A 136 14.92 4.97 1.80
N VAL A 137 15.87 4.43 2.59
CA VAL A 137 15.65 3.39 3.62
C VAL A 137 16.30 3.82 4.93
N PRO A 138 15.53 4.28 5.93
CA PRO A 138 14.10 4.65 5.86
C PRO A 138 13.88 5.88 4.97
N ALA A 139 12.71 5.98 4.37
CA ALA A 139 12.35 7.08 3.50
C ALA A 139 12.35 8.42 4.26
N LYS A 140 12.95 9.43 3.63
CA LYS A 140 13.02 10.81 4.12
C LYS A 140 12.43 11.75 3.09
N LYS A 141 11.87 12.86 3.53
CA LYS A 141 11.45 13.95 2.65
C LYS A 141 12.65 14.49 1.87
N ILE A 142 12.53 14.55 0.56
CA ILE A 142 13.54 15.08 -0.36
C ILE A 142 13.22 16.52 -0.76
N LYS A 143 11.96 16.77 -1.12
CA LYS A 143 11.50 18.11 -1.52
C LYS A 143 9.98 18.22 -1.45
N ASP A 144 9.49 19.46 -1.46
CA ASP A 144 8.09 19.77 -1.72
C ASP A 144 7.81 19.64 -3.22
N LEU A 145 6.59 19.26 -3.57
CA LEU A 145 6.08 19.20 -4.93
C LEU A 145 5.07 20.34 -5.11
N GLU A 146 5.03 20.90 -6.33
CA GLU A 146 4.03 21.92 -6.65
C GLU A 146 2.63 21.29 -6.61
N SER A 147 1.71 21.98 -5.96
CA SER A 147 0.28 21.69 -6.03
C SER A 147 -0.27 22.42 -7.27
N CYS A 148 -0.83 21.67 -8.22
CA CYS A 148 -1.58 22.24 -9.36
C CYS A 148 -2.87 22.90 -8.88
#